data_d221f790936ba75ca14c547bbc55b96c
#
_entry.id   d221f790936ba75ca14c547bbc55b96c
#
_cell.length_a   1.000
_cell.length_b   1.000
_cell.length_c   1.000
_cell.angle_alpha   90.00
_cell.angle_beta   90.00
_cell.angle_gamma   90.00
#
_symmetry.space_group_name_H-M   'P 1'
#
loop_
_entity.id
_entity.type
_entity.pdbx_description
1 polymer ?
#
loop_
_entity_poly.entity_id
_entity_poly.type
_entity_poly.pdbx_seq_one_letter_code
_entity_poly.pdbx_strand_id
1 'polypeptide(L)'
;LDGMRIANEEIGGTGSNQLTTGGQGLSSMLDFNPDDIENIEILKGPAAATSYGTNGSNGVVFIKTRKGNAGDGGPVFNYKQTNGINSPQFEVDKGFQNRDLFHSLLSNGAVNDKYFSMSGGDYRFRHFLSFSSRNEEGMIIWKDKNYFDRKTVRANFDFLPLDNLSLSLNTSYSSIDAIMPPSDNHIYGLMYNTLVAYSPWQESDSTSLFQLGIKFGSKRLVASANVKYYPFKNN
;
A
#
# COMPACT_ATOMS: atom_id res chain seq x y z
N LEU A 1 11.33 0.43 8.32
CA LEU A 1 11.74 0.89 7.01
C LEU A 1 13.07 1.62 7.11
N ASP A 2 14.12 1.13 6.47
CA ASP A 2 15.47 1.74 6.44
C ASP A 2 15.98 2.21 7.83
N GLY A 3 15.70 1.42 8.87
CA GLY A 3 16.04 1.71 10.26
C GLY A 3 15.04 2.58 11.02
N MET A 4 14.02 3.12 10.34
CA MET A 4 12.92 3.83 11.01
C MET A 4 11.79 2.88 11.39
N ARG A 5 11.20 3.13 12.55
CA ARG A 5 10.00 2.44 12.98
C ARG A 5 8.77 3.07 12.33
N ILE A 6 7.94 2.24 11.71
CA ILE A 6 6.65 2.63 11.17
C ILE A 6 5.59 1.81 11.90
N ALA A 7 4.58 2.48 12.46
CA ALA A 7 3.43 1.80 13.02
C ALA A 7 2.60 1.20 11.88
N ASN A 8 2.21 -0.07 12.03
CA ASN A 8 1.25 -0.67 11.11
C ASN A 8 -0.15 -0.37 11.64
N GLU A 9 -0.66 0.80 11.25
CA GLU A 9 -2.01 1.24 11.60
C GLU A 9 -2.95 0.99 10.42
N GLU A 10 -4.19 0.69 10.71
CA GLU A 10 -5.22 0.64 9.69
C GLU A 10 -5.57 2.06 9.22
N ILE A 11 -5.58 2.28 7.91
CA ILE A 11 -5.97 3.53 7.28
C ILE A 11 -7.49 3.54 7.13
N GLY A 12 -8.15 4.56 7.67
CA GLY A 12 -9.58 4.79 7.46
C GLY A 12 -10.54 4.04 8.38
N GLY A 13 -10.02 3.30 9.35
CA GLY A 13 -10.83 2.62 10.35
C GLY A 13 -11.28 3.53 11.50
N THR A 14 -11.80 4.70 11.24
CA THR A 14 -12.25 5.60 12.28
C THR A 14 -13.73 5.37 12.60
N GLY A 15 -13.97 4.77 13.75
CA GLY A 15 -15.26 4.85 14.38
C GLY A 15 -15.82 3.53 14.90
N SER A 16 -16.63 3.66 15.90
CA SER A 16 -17.38 2.59 16.57
C SER A 16 -18.17 1.65 15.63
N ASN A 17 -18.28 2.00 14.36
CA ASN A 17 -19.01 1.21 13.35
C ASN A 17 -18.24 -0.02 12.87
N GLN A 18 -16.90 -0.06 12.96
CA GLN A 18 -16.13 -1.24 12.57
C GLN A 18 -16.39 -2.46 13.47
N LEU A 19 -16.54 -2.22 14.78
CA LEU A 19 -16.77 -3.29 15.76
C LEU A 19 -18.20 -3.87 15.67
N THR A 20 -19.16 -3.10 15.16
CA THR A 20 -20.57 -3.49 15.13
C THR A 20 -21.07 -3.90 13.75
N THR A 21 -20.38 -3.50 12.68
CA THR A 21 -20.85 -3.65 11.30
C THR A 21 -19.89 -4.35 10.35
N GLY A 22 -18.67 -4.73 10.81
CA GLY A 22 -17.71 -5.48 9.98
C GLY A 22 -17.11 -4.65 8.84
N GLY A 23 -16.48 -3.52 9.13
CA GLY A 23 -15.73 -2.76 8.13
C GLY A 23 -14.27 -3.19 8.07
N GLN A 24 -13.68 -3.25 6.89
CA GLN A 24 -12.24 -3.47 6.71
C GLN A 24 -11.51 -2.13 6.57
N GLY A 25 -10.39 -1.98 7.26
CA GLY A 25 -9.45 -0.87 7.05
C GLY A 25 -8.38 -1.23 6.04
N LEU A 26 -7.76 -0.24 5.43
CA LEU A 26 -6.59 -0.45 4.59
C LEU A 26 -5.33 -0.55 5.47
N SER A 27 -4.49 -1.55 5.19
CA SER A 27 -3.20 -1.66 5.86
C SER A 27 -2.26 -0.53 5.43
N SER A 28 -1.54 0.06 6.38
CA SER A 28 -0.49 1.05 6.09
C SER A 28 0.68 0.48 5.28
N MET A 29 0.76 -0.84 5.11
CA MET A 29 1.71 -1.48 4.20
C MET A 29 1.44 -1.15 2.73
N LEU A 30 0.22 -0.74 2.38
CA LEU A 30 -0.13 -0.29 1.03
C LEU A 30 0.55 1.04 0.63
N ASP A 31 1.09 1.79 1.59
CA ASP A 31 1.86 3.00 1.32
C ASP A 31 3.19 2.72 0.60
N PHE A 32 3.68 1.48 0.64
CA PHE A 32 4.97 1.12 0.04
C PHE A 32 4.79 0.50 -1.33
N ASN A 33 5.62 0.94 -2.28
CA ASN A 33 5.71 0.27 -3.57
C ASN A 33 6.66 -0.93 -3.47
N PRO A 34 6.23 -2.15 -3.79
CA PRO A 34 7.10 -3.33 -3.78
C PRO A 34 8.33 -3.20 -4.69
N ASP A 35 8.23 -2.48 -5.80
CA ASP A 35 9.34 -2.27 -6.73
C ASP A 35 10.48 -1.42 -6.14
N ASP A 36 10.23 -0.66 -5.06
CA ASP A 36 11.24 0.08 -4.31
C ASP A 36 11.96 -0.76 -3.26
N ILE A 37 11.50 -1.96 -3.00
CA ILE A 37 12.04 -2.83 -1.94
C ILE A 37 13.23 -3.60 -2.48
N GLU A 38 14.34 -3.57 -1.74
CA GLU A 38 15.54 -4.38 -1.99
C GLU A 38 15.45 -5.72 -1.25
N ASN A 39 15.06 -5.68 0.04
CA ASN A 39 14.99 -6.86 0.89
C ASN A 39 13.93 -6.70 1.99
N ILE A 40 13.32 -7.83 2.38
CA ILE A 40 12.43 -7.93 3.52
C ILE A 40 12.94 -9.04 4.43
N GLU A 41 13.20 -8.69 5.69
CA GLU A 41 13.59 -9.63 6.73
C GLU A 41 12.52 -9.67 7.81
N ILE A 42 12.14 -10.88 8.24
CA ILE A 42 11.12 -11.08 9.28
C ILE A 42 11.80 -11.70 10.50
N LEU A 43 11.85 -10.96 11.59
CA LEU A 43 12.23 -11.48 12.89
C LEU A 43 10.98 -11.99 13.63
N LYS A 44 10.98 -13.27 13.99
CA LYS A 44 9.86 -13.91 14.70
C LYS A 44 10.24 -14.19 16.15
N GLY A 45 9.23 -14.13 17.04
CA GLY A 45 9.35 -14.59 18.41
C GLY A 45 10.29 -13.79 19.30
N PRO A 46 10.97 -14.45 20.27
CA PRO A 46 11.73 -13.78 21.33
C PRO A 46 12.87 -12.88 20.84
N ALA A 47 13.49 -13.19 19.70
CA ALA A 47 14.56 -12.39 19.13
C ALA A 47 14.10 -10.97 18.75
N ALA A 48 12.86 -10.84 18.29
CA ALA A 48 12.26 -9.54 18.01
C ALA A 48 11.96 -8.77 19.29
N ALA A 49 11.47 -9.46 20.34
CA ALA A 49 11.14 -8.85 21.62
C ALA A 49 12.40 -8.34 22.36
N THR A 50 13.53 -9.04 22.27
CA THR A 50 14.81 -8.60 22.87
C THR A 50 15.32 -7.31 22.24
N SER A 51 15.13 -7.11 20.94
CA SER A 51 15.65 -5.94 20.22
C SER A 51 14.68 -4.76 20.24
N TYR A 52 13.37 -5.01 20.33
CA TYR A 52 12.32 -4.00 20.15
C TYR A 52 11.31 -3.93 21.32
N GLY A 53 11.56 -4.65 22.41
CA GLY A 53 10.69 -4.69 23.57
C GLY A 53 9.32 -5.28 23.28
N THR A 54 8.31 -4.83 24.04
CA THR A 54 6.92 -5.32 23.91
C THR A 54 6.32 -5.11 22.52
N ASN A 55 6.80 -4.11 21.78
CA ASN A 55 6.35 -3.85 20.41
C ASN A 55 6.84 -4.89 19.38
N GLY A 56 7.87 -5.65 19.74
CA GLY A 56 8.39 -6.75 18.92
C GLY A 56 7.80 -8.11 19.26
N SER A 57 6.90 -8.22 20.25
CA SER A 57 6.37 -9.51 20.73
C SER A 57 5.70 -10.35 19.63
N ASN A 58 5.04 -9.72 18.69
CA ASN A 58 4.38 -10.36 17.54
C ASN A 58 5.29 -10.50 16.30
N GLY A 59 6.58 -10.15 16.46
CA GLY A 59 7.55 -10.11 15.37
C GLY A 59 7.79 -8.72 14.82
N VAL A 60 8.87 -8.59 14.05
CA VAL A 60 9.28 -7.34 13.40
C VAL A 60 9.59 -7.61 11.94
N VAL A 61 9.05 -6.78 11.05
CA VAL A 61 9.34 -6.80 9.62
C VAL A 61 10.31 -5.67 9.30
N PHE A 62 11.51 -6.03 8.84
CA PHE A 62 12.48 -5.08 8.32
C PHE A 62 12.33 -4.95 6.82
N ILE A 63 12.13 -3.73 6.37
CA ILE A 63 12.06 -3.41 4.95
C ILE A 63 13.25 -2.53 4.62
N LYS A 64 14.11 -3.04 3.75
CA LYS A 64 15.22 -2.29 3.19
C LYS A 64 14.87 -1.86 1.78
N THR A 65 14.98 -0.56 1.50
CA THR A 65 14.67 -0.02 0.19
C THR A 65 15.91 0.06 -0.70
N ARG A 66 15.68 0.11 -2.02
CA ARG A 66 16.74 0.21 -3.03
C ARG A 66 17.53 1.49 -2.84
N LYS A 67 18.82 1.37 -3.06
CA LYS A 67 19.80 2.46 -3.03
C LYS A 67 20.49 2.59 -4.37
N GLY A 68 21.20 3.69 -4.58
CA GLY A 68 22.05 3.86 -5.74
C GLY A 68 23.20 2.85 -5.75
N ASN A 69 23.53 2.35 -6.91
CA ASN A 69 24.68 1.49 -7.11
C ASN A 69 25.94 2.34 -7.31
N ALA A 70 27.01 2.00 -6.59
CA ALA A 70 28.32 2.54 -6.88
C ALA A 70 28.90 1.77 -8.08
N GLY A 71 29.05 2.43 -9.23
CA GLY A 71 29.63 1.83 -10.43
C GLY A 71 30.18 2.92 -11.33
N ASP A 72 31.18 2.57 -12.16
CA ASP A 72 31.78 3.49 -13.13
C ASP A 72 30.86 3.77 -14.34
N GLY A 73 29.69 3.18 -14.37
CA GLY A 73 28.64 3.40 -15.38
C GLY A 73 27.79 4.62 -15.07
N GLY A 74 27.22 5.22 -16.09
CA GLY A 74 26.23 6.30 -15.95
C GLY A 74 24.95 5.84 -15.21
N PRO A 75 23.99 6.76 -15.01
CA PRO A 75 22.74 6.44 -14.33
C PRO A 75 21.96 5.34 -15.07
N VAL A 76 21.41 4.40 -14.31
CA VAL A 76 20.54 3.33 -14.81
C VAL A 76 19.10 3.75 -14.64
N PHE A 77 18.35 3.72 -15.74
CA PHE A 77 16.92 4.00 -15.78
C PHE A 77 16.14 2.70 -15.92
N ASN A 78 15.07 2.57 -15.17
CA ASN A 78 14.14 1.45 -15.28
C ASN A 78 12.71 1.99 -15.41
N TYR A 79 11.99 1.48 -16.39
CA TYR A 79 10.55 1.74 -16.57
C TYR A 79 9.80 0.42 -16.65
N LYS A 80 8.74 0.30 -15.87
CA LYS A 80 7.85 -0.86 -15.86
C LYS A 80 6.42 -0.37 -15.95
N GLN A 81 5.65 -0.96 -16.85
CA GLN A 81 4.22 -0.77 -16.95
C GLN A 81 3.53 -2.12 -16.92
N THR A 82 2.53 -2.24 -16.06
CA THR A 82 1.68 -3.42 -15.96
C THR A 82 0.24 -2.99 -16.21
N ASN A 83 -0.40 -3.65 -17.17
CA ASN A 83 -1.83 -3.52 -17.41
C ASN A 83 -2.48 -4.86 -17.12
N GLY A 84 -3.60 -4.84 -16.42
CA GLY A 84 -4.32 -6.03 -16.01
C GLY A 84 -5.82 -5.79 -15.96
N ILE A 85 -6.54 -6.86 -15.73
CA ILE A 85 -7.99 -6.86 -15.54
C ILE A 85 -8.29 -7.68 -14.30
N ASN A 86 -8.97 -7.09 -13.34
CA ASN A 86 -9.59 -7.78 -12.22
C ASN A 86 -10.95 -8.32 -12.67
N SER A 87 -11.15 -9.61 -12.57
CA SER A 87 -12.42 -10.25 -12.91
C SER A 87 -12.98 -10.96 -11.69
N PRO A 88 -14.27 -10.79 -11.38
CA PRO A 88 -14.91 -11.55 -10.32
C PRO A 88 -14.96 -13.03 -10.68
N GLN A 89 -14.41 -13.89 -9.83
CA GLN A 89 -14.33 -15.35 -10.05
C GLN A 89 -14.96 -16.12 -8.90
N PHE A 90 -16.10 -15.67 -8.43
CA PHE A 90 -16.83 -16.43 -7.43
C PHE A 90 -18.25 -16.71 -7.89
N GLU A 91 -18.75 -17.88 -7.55
CA GLU A 91 -20.11 -18.27 -7.81
C GLU A 91 -20.91 -18.17 -6.51
N VAL A 92 -22.04 -17.50 -6.58
CA VAL A 92 -23.03 -17.50 -5.51
C VAL A 92 -23.92 -18.72 -5.66
N ASP A 93 -24.21 -19.40 -4.54
CA ASP A 93 -25.08 -20.58 -4.54
C ASP A 93 -26.44 -20.27 -5.19
N LYS A 94 -26.94 -21.23 -5.95
CA LYS A 94 -28.22 -21.12 -6.66
C LYS A 94 -29.43 -20.98 -5.72
N GLY A 95 -29.26 -21.28 -4.43
CA GLY A 95 -30.29 -21.11 -3.41
C GLY A 95 -30.59 -19.65 -3.05
N PHE A 96 -29.72 -18.70 -3.41
CA PHE A 96 -30.00 -17.28 -3.16
C PHE A 96 -30.92 -16.70 -4.25
N GLN A 97 -32.04 -16.12 -3.83
CA GLN A 97 -33.08 -15.65 -4.77
C GLN A 97 -32.59 -14.50 -5.66
N ASN A 98 -31.73 -13.61 -5.15
CA ASN A 98 -31.22 -12.45 -5.87
C ASN A 98 -29.84 -12.68 -6.48
N ARG A 99 -29.47 -13.93 -6.71
CA ARG A 99 -28.18 -14.31 -7.28
C ARG A 99 -27.89 -13.59 -8.61
N ASP A 100 -28.87 -13.61 -9.52
CA ASP A 100 -28.70 -13.03 -10.87
C ASP A 100 -28.58 -11.49 -10.79
N LEU A 101 -29.32 -10.85 -9.89
CA LEU A 101 -29.17 -9.43 -9.61
C LEU A 101 -27.76 -9.13 -9.10
N PHE A 102 -27.27 -9.88 -8.11
CA PHE A 102 -25.92 -9.70 -7.60
C PHE A 102 -24.85 -9.84 -8.70
N HIS A 103 -24.97 -10.86 -9.53
CA HIS A 103 -24.05 -11.06 -10.66
C HIS A 103 -24.12 -9.92 -11.68
N SER A 104 -25.29 -9.34 -11.92
CA SER A 104 -25.45 -8.18 -12.83
C SER A 104 -24.74 -6.91 -12.34
N LEU A 105 -24.48 -6.80 -11.03
CA LEU A 105 -23.75 -5.69 -10.43
C LEU A 105 -22.24 -5.85 -10.49
N LEU A 106 -21.76 -7.02 -10.89
CA LEU A 106 -20.34 -7.29 -11.04
C LEU A 106 -19.86 -6.91 -12.45
N SER A 107 -18.63 -6.45 -12.52
CA SER A 107 -17.98 -6.11 -13.79
C SER A 107 -16.47 -6.23 -13.66
N ASN A 108 -15.79 -6.36 -14.78
CA ASN A 108 -14.33 -6.32 -14.78
C ASN A 108 -13.81 -4.92 -14.43
N GLY A 109 -12.73 -4.87 -13.68
CA GLY A 109 -12.01 -3.65 -13.34
C GLY A 109 -10.64 -3.58 -14.03
N ALA A 110 -10.29 -2.44 -14.60
CA ALA A 110 -8.97 -2.24 -15.17
C ALA A 110 -7.91 -1.98 -14.09
N VAL A 111 -6.71 -2.49 -14.30
CA VAL A 111 -5.53 -2.22 -13.48
C VAL A 111 -4.44 -1.63 -14.37
N ASN A 112 -3.92 -0.47 -13.96
CA ASN A 112 -2.79 0.17 -14.62
C ASN A 112 -1.76 0.56 -13.56
N ASP A 113 -0.58 -0.04 -13.61
CA ASP A 113 0.54 0.23 -12.71
C ASP A 113 1.75 0.70 -13.53
N LYS A 114 2.28 1.88 -13.21
CA LYS A 114 3.44 2.48 -13.84
C LYS A 114 4.50 2.73 -12.78
N TYR A 115 5.69 2.32 -13.08
CA TYR A 115 6.86 2.52 -12.25
C TYR A 115 8.02 3.04 -13.08
N PHE A 116 8.67 4.06 -12.57
CA PHE A 116 9.91 4.59 -13.11
C PHE A 116 10.93 4.70 -11.99
N SER A 117 12.17 4.30 -12.26
CA SER A 117 13.26 4.55 -11.33
C SER A 117 14.55 4.94 -12.05
N MET A 118 15.37 5.70 -11.34
CA MET A 118 16.72 6.09 -11.72
C MET A 118 17.66 5.79 -10.55
N SER A 119 18.75 5.11 -10.82
CA SER A 119 19.78 4.81 -9.83
C SER A 119 21.15 5.04 -10.42
N GLY A 120 22.09 5.46 -9.59
CA GLY A 120 23.48 5.67 -10.04
C GLY A 120 24.34 6.28 -8.95
N GLY A 121 25.52 6.66 -9.36
CA GLY A 121 26.49 7.33 -8.53
C GLY A 121 27.85 6.64 -8.52
N ASP A 122 28.73 7.18 -7.75
CA ASP A 122 30.07 6.65 -7.51
C ASP A 122 30.26 6.24 -6.04
N TYR A 123 31.50 5.97 -5.63
CA TYR A 123 31.77 5.59 -4.25
C TYR A 123 31.50 6.73 -3.24
N ARG A 124 31.49 8.01 -3.67
CA ARG A 124 31.27 9.20 -2.83
C ARG A 124 29.82 9.64 -2.79
N PHE A 125 29.11 9.48 -3.89
CA PHE A 125 27.71 9.90 -3.98
C PHE A 125 26.89 8.88 -4.73
N ARG A 126 25.88 8.33 -4.08
CA ARG A 126 24.92 7.40 -4.67
C ARG A 126 23.51 7.95 -4.54
N HIS A 127 22.71 7.73 -5.55
CA HIS A 127 21.33 8.19 -5.59
C HIS A 127 20.39 7.12 -6.15
N PHE A 128 19.20 7.09 -5.60
CA PHE A 128 18.06 6.32 -6.11
C PHE A 128 16.83 7.20 -6.04
N LEU A 129 16.15 7.32 -7.16
CA LEU A 129 14.89 8.05 -7.30
C LEU A 129 13.86 7.13 -7.92
N SER A 130 12.63 7.13 -7.43
CA SER A 130 11.53 6.41 -8.06
C SER A 130 10.23 7.20 -8.02
N PHE A 131 9.38 6.88 -8.97
CA PHE A 131 8.00 7.34 -9.05
C PHE A 131 7.12 6.17 -9.45
N SER A 132 5.97 6.01 -8.79
CA SER A 132 4.96 5.06 -9.23
C SER A 132 3.55 5.65 -9.19
N SER A 133 2.71 5.13 -10.08
CA SER A 133 1.28 5.44 -10.12
C SER A 133 0.52 4.17 -10.41
N ARG A 134 -0.29 3.72 -9.47
CA ARG A 134 -1.20 2.58 -9.60
C ARG A 134 -2.64 3.09 -9.57
N ASN A 135 -3.37 2.77 -10.62
CA ASN A 135 -4.80 3.00 -10.75
C ASN A 135 -5.48 1.65 -10.90
N GLU A 136 -6.45 1.39 -10.08
CA GLU A 136 -7.16 0.11 -10.06
C GLU A 136 -8.66 0.36 -9.91
N GLU A 137 -9.43 -0.11 -10.87
CA GLU A 137 -10.88 -0.16 -10.79
C GLU A 137 -11.30 -1.44 -10.07
N GLY A 138 -12.30 -1.34 -9.23
CA GLY A 138 -12.86 -2.52 -8.59
C GLY A 138 -13.82 -3.29 -9.50
N MET A 139 -14.40 -4.35 -8.94
CA MET A 139 -15.18 -5.35 -9.68
C MET A 139 -16.69 -5.12 -9.62
N ILE A 140 -17.15 -3.87 -9.43
CA ILE A 140 -18.57 -3.51 -9.50
C ILE A 140 -18.81 -2.52 -10.63
N ILE A 141 -20.06 -2.42 -11.09
CA ILE A 141 -20.44 -1.56 -12.23
C ILE A 141 -20.21 -0.08 -11.97
N TRP A 142 -20.29 0.38 -10.71
CA TRP A 142 -20.04 1.77 -10.31
C TRP A 142 -18.55 2.00 -10.04
N LYS A 143 -17.78 2.32 -11.09
CA LYS A 143 -16.32 2.49 -11.00
C LYS A 143 -15.89 3.65 -10.09
N ASP A 144 -16.69 4.70 -10.03
CA ASP A 144 -16.49 5.85 -9.14
C ASP A 144 -16.72 5.53 -7.65
N LYS A 145 -17.33 4.38 -7.34
CA LYS A 145 -17.60 3.89 -5.98
C LYS A 145 -16.73 2.70 -5.58
N ASN A 146 -15.86 2.24 -6.46
CA ASN A 146 -14.95 1.15 -6.19
C ASN A 146 -13.66 1.31 -7.00
N TYR A 147 -12.68 1.98 -6.40
CA TYR A 147 -11.37 2.20 -7.01
C TYR A 147 -10.28 2.31 -5.96
N PHE A 148 -9.04 2.14 -6.40
CA PHE A 148 -7.84 2.34 -5.60
C PHE A 148 -6.79 3.05 -6.43
N ASP A 149 -6.43 4.26 -6.01
CA ASP A 149 -5.38 5.08 -6.62
C ASP A 149 -4.25 5.30 -5.64
N ARG A 150 -3.02 4.95 -6.04
CA ARG A 150 -1.82 5.19 -5.26
C ARG A 150 -0.75 5.86 -6.11
N LYS A 151 -0.15 6.90 -5.54
CA LYS A 151 1.03 7.55 -6.12
C LYS A 151 2.14 7.56 -5.08
N THR A 152 3.35 7.14 -5.47
CA THR A 152 4.51 7.16 -4.57
C THR A 152 5.69 7.84 -5.25
N VAL A 153 6.47 8.56 -4.45
CA VAL A 153 7.76 9.13 -4.83
C VAL A 153 8.76 8.73 -3.76
N ARG A 154 9.93 8.28 -4.18
CA ARG A 154 11.04 7.96 -3.27
C ARG A 154 12.32 8.61 -3.75
N ALA A 155 13.12 9.08 -2.79
CA ALA A 155 14.46 9.59 -3.02
C ALA A 155 15.38 9.13 -1.90
N ASN A 156 16.43 8.39 -2.26
CA ASN A 156 17.46 7.91 -1.36
C ASN A 156 18.82 8.43 -1.85
N PHE A 157 19.55 9.07 -0.95
CA PHE A 157 20.88 9.61 -1.22
C PHE A 157 21.86 9.11 -0.17
N ASP A 158 23.01 8.60 -0.61
CA ASP A 158 24.15 8.31 0.26
C ASP A 158 25.32 9.18 -0.20
N PHE A 159 25.92 9.91 0.70
CA PHE A 159 27.04 10.81 0.44
C PHE A 159 28.18 10.57 1.44
N LEU A 160 29.40 10.41 0.94
CA LEU A 160 30.63 10.24 1.69
C LEU A 160 31.54 11.46 1.44
N PRO A 161 31.32 12.59 2.15
CA PRO A 161 32.13 13.78 1.98
C PRO A 161 33.62 13.57 2.38
N LEU A 162 33.82 12.68 3.35
CA LEU A 162 35.14 12.25 3.83
C LEU A 162 35.13 10.73 3.96
N ASP A 163 36.31 10.12 3.90
CA ASP A 163 36.43 8.65 4.03
C ASP A 163 35.91 8.08 5.37
N ASN A 164 35.82 8.93 6.37
CA ASN A 164 35.34 8.58 7.70
C ASN A 164 33.96 9.19 8.06
N LEU A 165 33.30 9.88 7.12
CA LEU A 165 31.99 10.49 7.32
C LEU A 165 31.01 10.03 6.24
N SER A 166 29.93 9.40 6.66
CA SER A 166 28.83 8.97 5.76
C SER A 166 27.53 9.67 6.16
N LEU A 167 26.88 10.26 5.17
CA LEU A 167 25.57 10.90 5.30
C LEU A 167 24.58 10.13 4.43
N SER A 168 23.45 9.72 4.99
CA SER A 168 22.38 9.06 4.25
C SER A 168 21.06 9.80 4.47
N LEU A 169 20.36 10.10 3.39
CA LEU A 169 19.01 10.67 3.40
C LEU A 169 18.08 9.73 2.65
N ASN A 170 17.03 9.26 3.32
CA ASN A 170 15.99 8.44 2.71
C ASN A 170 14.66 9.14 2.90
N THR A 171 13.94 9.35 1.81
CA THR A 171 12.64 10.02 1.80
C THR A 171 11.66 9.23 0.96
N SER A 172 10.42 9.14 1.40
CA SER A 172 9.33 8.64 0.57
C SER A 172 8.04 9.41 0.86
N TYR A 173 7.32 9.71 -0.19
CA TYR A 173 5.97 10.27 -0.13
C TYR A 173 5.01 9.30 -0.78
N SER A 174 3.89 9.03 -0.11
CA SER A 174 2.79 8.20 -0.60
C SER A 174 1.48 8.98 -0.49
N SER A 175 0.65 8.85 -1.51
CA SER A 175 -0.73 9.34 -1.50
C SER A 175 -1.65 8.24 -2.00
N ILE A 176 -2.62 7.86 -1.18
CA ILE A 176 -3.66 6.89 -1.52
C ILE A 176 -5.00 7.62 -1.49
N ASP A 177 -5.81 7.40 -2.51
CA ASP A 177 -7.24 7.72 -2.57
C ASP A 177 -7.98 6.48 -3.06
N ALA A 178 -8.92 6.00 -2.26
CA ALA A 178 -9.65 4.78 -2.56
C ALA A 178 -11.09 4.88 -2.09
N ILE A 179 -11.99 4.24 -2.82
CA ILE A 179 -13.35 3.95 -2.37
C ILE A 179 -13.56 2.45 -2.52
N MET A 180 -13.97 1.80 -1.43
CA MET A 180 -14.22 0.37 -1.41
C MET A 180 -15.62 0.10 -0.86
N PRO A 181 -16.39 -0.79 -1.48
CA PRO A 181 -17.67 -1.22 -0.91
C PRO A 181 -17.41 -1.95 0.41
N PRO A 182 -18.26 -1.75 1.41
CA PRO A 182 -18.21 -2.53 2.64
C PRO A 182 -18.32 -4.02 2.31
N SER A 183 -17.48 -4.82 2.92
CA SER A 183 -17.42 -6.28 2.74
C SER A 183 -17.89 -7.01 3.99
N ASP A 184 -17.93 -8.33 3.91
CA ASP A 184 -18.25 -9.27 4.97
C ASP A 184 -19.67 -9.04 5.59
N ASN A 185 -19.75 -9.04 6.90
CA ASN A 185 -20.99 -8.90 7.66
C ASN A 185 -21.53 -7.47 7.74
N HIS A 186 -21.04 -6.56 6.93
CA HIS A 186 -21.51 -5.19 6.96
C HIS A 186 -22.97 -5.11 6.50
N ILE A 187 -23.87 -4.71 7.40
CA ILE A 187 -25.32 -4.67 7.14
C ILE A 187 -25.72 -3.73 5.97
N TYR A 188 -24.84 -2.79 5.62
CA TYR A 188 -25.00 -1.90 4.47
C TYR A 188 -24.14 -2.32 3.28
N GLY A 189 -23.50 -3.49 3.35
CA GLY A 189 -22.66 -4.01 2.28
C GLY A 189 -23.47 -4.49 1.07
N LEU A 190 -22.86 -4.40 -0.12
CA LEU A 190 -23.49 -4.80 -1.37
C LEU A 190 -23.97 -6.26 -1.32
N MET A 191 -23.10 -7.16 -0.87
CA MET A 191 -23.38 -8.59 -0.82
C MET A 191 -24.55 -8.92 0.11
N TYR A 192 -24.52 -8.43 1.35
CA TYR A 192 -25.56 -8.68 2.32
C TYR A 192 -26.92 -8.17 1.85
N ASN A 193 -27.00 -6.93 1.39
CA ASN A 193 -28.25 -6.33 0.97
C ASN A 193 -28.82 -6.97 -0.29
N THR A 194 -27.98 -7.37 -1.22
CA THR A 194 -28.43 -7.99 -2.48
C THR A 194 -28.87 -9.44 -2.27
N LEU A 195 -28.11 -10.22 -1.50
CA LEU A 195 -28.33 -11.66 -1.38
C LEU A 195 -29.24 -12.05 -0.19
N VAL A 196 -29.17 -11.30 0.91
CA VAL A 196 -29.75 -11.71 2.19
C VAL A 196 -30.90 -10.81 2.63
N ALA A 197 -30.74 -9.50 2.55
CA ALA A 197 -31.70 -8.57 3.17
C ALA A 197 -33.01 -8.36 2.40
N TYR A 198 -33.16 -8.96 1.22
CA TYR A 198 -34.42 -8.89 0.43
C TYR A 198 -34.89 -7.47 0.08
N SER A 199 -34.01 -6.50 0.16
CA SER A 199 -34.34 -5.12 -0.18
C SER A 199 -34.21 -4.93 -1.68
N PRO A 200 -35.29 -4.64 -2.42
CA PRO A 200 -35.16 -4.28 -3.83
C PRO A 200 -34.39 -2.98 -3.90
N TRP A 201 -33.21 -3.06 -4.50
CA TRP A 201 -32.40 -1.89 -4.77
C TRP A 201 -33.12 -0.97 -5.76
N GLN A 202 -33.35 0.27 -5.37
CA GLN A 202 -33.87 1.30 -6.26
C GLN A 202 -32.80 2.34 -6.49
N GLU A 203 -32.36 2.47 -7.73
CA GLU A 203 -31.31 3.41 -8.18
C GLU A 203 -31.63 4.89 -7.89
N SER A 204 -32.92 5.21 -7.70
CA SER A 204 -33.39 6.58 -7.59
C SER A 204 -33.44 7.14 -6.17
N ASP A 205 -33.10 6.33 -5.15
CA ASP A 205 -33.28 6.77 -3.77
C ASP A 205 -31.92 7.04 -3.10
N SER A 206 -31.63 8.33 -2.86
CA SER A 206 -30.49 8.77 -2.06
C SER A 206 -30.53 8.28 -0.61
N THR A 207 -31.64 7.67 -0.18
CA THR A 207 -31.84 7.03 1.12
C THR A 207 -31.64 5.52 1.07
N SER A 208 -31.10 4.98 -0.04
CA SER A 208 -30.87 3.54 -0.15
C SER A 208 -30.02 3.04 1.01
N LEU A 209 -30.41 1.91 1.59
CA LEU A 209 -29.74 1.20 2.68
C LEU A 209 -28.31 0.72 2.31
N PHE A 210 -27.88 0.96 1.08
CA PHE A 210 -26.56 0.61 0.59
C PHE A 210 -25.54 1.70 0.86
N GLN A 211 -24.49 1.34 1.54
CA GLN A 211 -23.25 2.11 1.49
C GLN A 211 -22.41 1.59 0.33
N LEU A 212 -22.51 2.23 -0.83
CA LEU A 212 -21.79 1.82 -2.06
C LEU A 212 -20.27 1.95 -1.96
N GLY A 213 -19.77 2.74 -1.00
CA GLY A 213 -18.34 2.85 -0.81
C GLY A 213 -17.95 3.59 0.46
N ILE A 214 -16.91 3.10 1.10
CA ILE A 214 -16.22 3.80 2.19
C ILE A 214 -15.00 4.46 1.56
N LYS A 215 -14.87 5.76 1.76
CA LYS A 215 -13.73 6.52 1.26
C LYS A 215 -12.55 6.38 2.21
N PHE A 216 -11.40 6.02 1.65
CA PHE A 216 -10.12 5.97 2.33
C PHE A 216 -9.18 6.98 1.69
N GLY A 217 -8.47 7.74 2.50
CA GLY A 217 -7.46 8.67 2.03
C GLY A 217 -6.26 8.64 2.97
N SER A 218 -5.07 8.52 2.40
CA SER A 218 -3.82 8.62 3.16
C SER A 218 -2.83 9.49 2.41
N LYS A 219 -2.12 10.34 3.15
CA LYS A 219 -0.94 11.05 2.67
C LYS A 219 0.15 10.88 3.70
N ARG A 220 1.23 10.23 3.34
CA ARG A 220 2.32 9.94 4.26
C ARG A 220 3.64 10.41 3.68
N LEU A 221 4.36 11.19 4.46
CA LEU A 221 5.76 11.53 4.22
C LEU A 221 6.61 10.82 5.27
N VAL A 222 7.59 10.07 4.81
CA VAL A 222 8.57 9.39 5.66
C VAL A 222 9.95 9.90 5.25
N ALA A 223 10.73 10.40 6.20
CA ALA A 223 12.09 10.88 5.95
C ALA A 223 13.02 10.44 7.07
N SER A 224 14.21 9.98 6.72
CA SER A 224 15.29 9.71 7.66
C SER A 224 16.60 10.30 7.18
N ALA A 225 17.35 10.86 8.11
CA ALA A 225 18.73 11.26 7.89
C ALA A 225 19.63 10.52 8.88
N ASN A 226 20.67 9.90 8.37
CA ASN A 226 21.64 9.17 9.17
C ASN A 226 23.04 9.76 8.93
N VAL A 227 23.75 10.04 10.02
CA VAL A 227 25.13 10.48 10.00
C VAL A 227 25.96 9.44 10.71
N LYS A 228 26.97 8.89 10.04
CA LYS A 228 27.94 7.95 10.64
C LYS A 228 29.33 8.55 10.53
N TYR A 229 29.98 8.68 11.66
CA TYR A 229 31.34 9.14 11.76
C TYR A 229 32.22 8.05 12.40
N TYR A 230 33.33 7.74 11.74
CA TYR A 230 34.30 6.73 12.18
C TYR A 230 35.60 7.46 12.54
N PRO A 231 35.87 7.78 13.85
CA PRO A 231 37.00 8.63 14.25
C PRO A 231 38.35 8.00 13.97
N PHE A 232 38.40 6.65 13.86
CA PHE A 232 39.62 5.91 13.61
C PHE A 232 39.45 5.03 12.38
N LYS A 233 40.28 5.27 11.35
CA LYS A 233 40.42 4.31 10.26
C LYS A 233 41.42 3.26 10.80
N ASN A 234 40.96 2.07 11.14
CA ASN A 234 41.90 0.95 11.33
C ASN A 234 42.55 0.68 9.99
N ASN A 235 43.83 1.00 9.91
CA ASN A 235 44.72 0.61 8.80
C ASN A 235 44.90 -0.91 8.81
#